data_9ed0428248ac02281aa49c88426340e3
#
_entry.id   9ed0428248ac02281aa49c88426340e3
#
_cell.length_a   1.000
_cell.length_b   1.000
_cell.length_c   1.000
_cell.angle_alpha   90.00
_cell.angle_beta   90.00
_cell.angle_gamma   90.00
#
_symmetry.space_group_name_H-M   'P 1'
#
loop_
_entity.id
_entity.type
_entity.pdbx_description
1 polymer ?
#
loop_
_entity_poly.entity_id
_entity_poly.type
_entity_poly.pdbx_seq_one_letter_code
_entity_poly.pdbx_strand_id
1 'polypeptide(L)'
;HRELLRQAIDKAMEHRPENLDALLDLLRDAGCEVSKRGTAYRLKLPGWEKAARLDSLGDGYTLEALLEIFAGQRTHTPGKKQAVQTMRPSVNLLVDIQAKLRAGKGAGYARWASKFNLKQMAQTLNYLNDHGLLDYKVLAEKTVAATARRNELSEKIKAAEKRMAEIAVLRTHIVNYAKTRDTYAAYRKAGYSPKFRSEHEADILLHQAAKQAFDQLNVKKLPKMKALQAEYAALLAEKKEAYAELRKARDEAQELLIVKANVDRILQNTERGGNAQEKGTVSFAANCALY
;
A
#
# COMPACT_ATOMS: atom_id res chain seq x y z
N HIS A 1 -13.63 11.17 14.06
CA HIS A 1 -14.86 10.94 13.27
C HIS A 1 -15.19 9.43 13.18
N ARG A 2 -14.36 8.58 12.58
CA ARG A 2 -14.62 7.13 12.46
C ARG A 2 -14.73 6.43 13.81
N GLU A 3 -14.03 6.91 14.81
CA GLU A 3 -14.05 6.35 16.17
C GLU A 3 -15.41 6.49 16.84
N LEU A 4 -16.05 7.64 16.67
CA LEU A 4 -17.40 7.88 17.22
C LEU A 4 -18.45 6.98 16.55
N LEU A 5 -18.28 6.68 15.24
CA LEU A 5 -19.14 5.70 14.56
C LEU A 5 -18.92 4.28 15.08
N ARG A 6 -17.68 3.89 15.36
CA ARG A 6 -17.40 2.59 15.99
C ARG A 6 -18.04 2.49 17.37
N GLN A 7 -17.87 3.52 18.19
CA GLN A 7 -18.50 3.57 19.52
C GLN A 7 -20.02 3.50 19.44
N ALA A 8 -20.65 4.14 18.44
CA ALA A 8 -22.09 4.03 18.23
C ALA A 8 -22.50 2.59 17.85
N ILE A 9 -21.73 1.94 16.98
CA ILE A 9 -21.97 0.53 16.62
C ILE A 9 -21.73 -0.38 17.82
N ASP A 10 -20.63 -0.21 18.55
CA ASP A 10 -20.29 -1.01 19.72
C ASP A 10 -21.39 -0.91 20.77
N LYS A 11 -21.90 0.30 21.04
CA LYS A 11 -23.02 0.54 21.95
C LYS A 11 -24.32 -0.11 21.47
N ALA A 12 -24.61 -0.04 20.17
CA ALA A 12 -25.78 -0.70 19.58
C ALA A 12 -25.66 -2.25 19.67
N MET A 13 -24.46 -2.79 19.52
CA MET A 13 -24.19 -4.23 19.66
C MET A 13 -24.33 -4.75 21.11
N GLU A 14 -24.18 -3.88 22.13
CA GLU A 14 -24.47 -4.23 23.54
C GLU A 14 -25.94 -4.64 23.74
N HIS A 15 -26.86 -4.09 22.93
CA HIS A 15 -28.28 -4.46 22.95
C HIS A 15 -28.59 -5.79 22.23
N ARG A 16 -27.56 -6.50 21.72
CA ARG A 16 -27.64 -7.83 21.07
C ARG A 16 -28.69 -7.87 19.94
N PRO A 17 -28.58 -7.02 18.91
CA PRO A 17 -29.51 -7.07 17.77
C PRO A 17 -29.44 -8.44 17.10
N GLU A 18 -30.61 -8.96 16.71
CA GLU A 18 -30.73 -10.30 16.10
C GLU A 18 -30.20 -10.35 14.66
N ASN A 19 -30.23 -9.23 13.97
CA ASN A 19 -29.81 -9.13 12.57
C ASN A 19 -29.32 -7.73 12.23
N LEU A 20 -28.85 -7.55 10.97
CA LEU A 20 -28.33 -6.28 10.48
C LEU A 20 -29.37 -5.17 10.52
N ASP A 21 -30.63 -5.45 10.18
CA ASP A 21 -31.67 -4.42 10.13
C ASP A 21 -31.98 -3.90 11.53
N ALA A 22 -32.07 -4.77 12.53
CA ALA A 22 -32.21 -4.38 13.94
C ALA A 22 -31.02 -3.52 14.42
N LEU A 23 -29.78 -3.82 14.02
CA LEU A 23 -28.62 -2.99 14.30
C LEU A 23 -28.75 -1.59 13.65
N LEU A 24 -29.17 -1.54 12.39
CA LEU A 24 -29.34 -0.28 11.67
C LEU A 24 -30.47 0.58 12.28
N ASP A 25 -31.54 -0.04 12.79
CA ASP A 25 -32.63 0.67 13.48
C ASP A 25 -32.14 1.24 14.81
N LEU A 26 -31.39 0.48 15.63
CA LEU A 26 -30.75 1.00 16.84
C LEU A 26 -29.83 2.19 16.57
N LEU A 27 -29.11 2.17 15.44
CA LEU A 27 -28.26 3.27 15.03
C LEU A 27 -29.08 4.49 14.59
N ARG A 28 -30.24 4.30 13.95
CA ARG A 28 -31.18 5.40 13.61
C ARG A 28 -31.77 6.02 14.84
N ASP A 29 -32.17 5.20 15.82
CA ASP A 29 -32.70 5.65 17.11
C ASP A 29 -31.65 6.45 17.91
N ALA A 30 -30.36 6.08 17.75
CA ALA A 30 -29.23 6.83 18.30
C ALA A 30 -28.90 8.12 17.50
N GLY A 31 -29.71 8.48 16.49
CA GLY A 31 -29.57 9.69 15.69
C GLY A 31 -28.60 9.57 14.51
N CYS A 32 -28.16 8.37 14.15
CA CYS A 32 -27.33 8.17 12.96
C CYS A 32 -28.17 8.13 11.69
N GLU A 33 -27.80 8.92 10.68
CA GLU A 33 -28.36 8.76 9.34
C GLU A 33 -27.76 7.54 8.66
N VAL A 34 -28.59 6.57 8.30
CA VAL A 34 -28.19 5.34 7.60
C VAL A 34 -28.64 5.42 6.15
N SER A 35 -27.72 5.29 5.22
CA SER A 35 -28.00 5.27 3.79
C SER A 35 -27.34 4.06 3.11
N LYS A 36 -27.99 3.53 2.05
CA LYS A 36 -27.48 2.42 1.25
C LYS A 36 -27.23 2.90 -0.17
N ARG A 37 -26.04 2.61 -0.71
CA ARG A 37 -25.71 2.89 -2.11
C ARG A 37 -25.10 1.64 -2.75
N GLY A 38 -25.88 0.95 -3.58
CA GLY A 38 -25.55 -0.40 -4.06
C GLY A 38 -25.50 -1.38 -2.90
N THR A 39 -24.40 -2.09 -2.74
CA THR A 39 -24.15 -3.04 -1.64
C THR A 39 -23.57 -2.38 -0.38
N ALA A 40 -23.14 -1.11 -0.45
CA ALA A 40 -22.43 -0.45 0.65
C ALA A 40 -23.38 0.36 1.53
N TYR A 41 -23.33 0.12 2.84
CA TYR A 41 -23.97 0.94 3.87
C TYR A 41 -23.09 2.11 4.26
N ARG A 42 -23.72 3.26 4.49
CA ARG A 42 -23.06 4.50 4.92
C ARG A 42 -23.76 5.02 6.16
N LEU A 43 -22.95 5.44 7.11
CA LEU A 43 -23.39 5.98 8.38
C LEU A 43 -22.91 7.42 8.53
N LYS A 44 -23.80 8.30 9.05
CA LYS A 44 -23.50 9.70 9.31
C LYS A 44 -24.04 10.07 10.68
N LEU A 45 -23.21 10.65 11.53
CA LEU A 45 -23.63 11.15 12.83
C LEU A 45 -24.29 12.54 12.71
N PRO A 46 -25.16 12.92 13.65
CA PRO A 46 -25.75 14.25 13.67
C PRO A 46 -24.69 15.36 13.65
N GLY A 47 -24.92 16.38 12.84
CA GLY A 47 -23.99 17.50 12.69
C GLY A 47 -22.77 17.27 11.79
N TRP A 48 -22.68 16.12 11.12
CA TRP A 48 -21.59 15.86 10.17
C TRP A 48 -22.00 16.11 8.72
N GLU A 49 -21.05 16.61 7.91
CA GLU A 49 -21.30 16.84 6.49
C GLU A 49 -21.14 15.57 5.65
N LYS A 50 -20.25 14.66 6.05
CA LYS A 50 -19.88 13.49 5.24
C LYS A 50 -20.20 12.17 5.94
N ALA A 51 -20.88 11.28 5.20
CA ALA A 51 -21.14 9.92 5.63
C ALA A 51 -19.90 9.02 5.44
N ALA A 52 -19.60 8.15 6.39
CA ALA A 52 -18.56 7.13 6.28
C ALA A 52 -19.17 5.79 5.82
N ARG A 53 -18.42 5.03 4.99
CA ARG A 53 -18.80 3.66 4.62
C ARG A 53 -18.55 2.73 5.81
N LEU A 54 -19.42 1.76 6.00
CA LEU A 54 -19.29 0.73 7.03
C LEU A 54 -17.92 0.01 6.90
N ASP A 55 -17.57 -0.44 5.71
CA ASP A 55 -16.30 -1.11 5.42
C ASP A 55 -15.05 -0.26 5.69
N SER A 56 -15.21 1.06 5.79
CA SER A 56 -14.10 1.97 6.12
C SER A 56 -13.84 2.11 7.61
N LEU A 57 -14.65 1.48 8.45
CA LEU A 57 -14.54 1.56 9.91
C LEU A 57 -13.55 0.52 10.48
N GLY A 58 -13.17 -0.48 9.71
CA GLY A 58 -12.21 -1.52 10.10
C GLY A 58 -12.80 -2.92 10.01
N ASP A 59 -11.94 -3.93 10.17
CA ASP A 59 -12.22 -5.34 9.86
C ASP A 59 -13.38 -5.95 10.66
N GLY A 60 -13.62 -5.48 11.90
CA GLY A 60 -14.72 -5.93 12.75
C GLY A 60 -16.06 -5.22 12.47
N TYR A 61 -16.09 -4.23 11.57
CA TYR A 61 -17.26 -3.40 11.26
C TYR A 61 -17.68 -3.47 9.79
N THR A 62 -17.05 -4.35 9.00
CA THR A 62 -17.46 -4.59 7.61
C THR A 62 -18.82 -5.27 7.57
N LEU A 63 -19.55 -5.10 6.47
CA LEU A 63 -20.83 -5.76 6.28
C LEU A 63 -20.71 -7.28 6.46
N GLU A 64 -19.67 -7.91 5.88
CA GLU A 64 -19.39 -9.33 6.00
C GLU A 64 -19.16 -9.75 7.46
N ALA A 65 -18.30 -9.00 8.19
CA ALA A 65 -18.02 -9.28 9.59
C ALA A 65 -19.27 -9.18 10.49
N LEU A 66 -20.15 -8.22 10.24
CA LEU A 66 -21.40 -8.08 10.99
C LEU A 66 -22.36 -9.22 10.66
N LEU A 67 -22.45 -9.65 9.41
CA LEU A 67 -23.27 -10.82 9.03
C LEU A 67 -22.74 -12.11 9.66
N GLU A 68 -21.42 -12.31 9.72
CA GLU A 68 -20.79 -13.44 10.42
C GLU A 68 -21.11 -13.44 11.93
N ILE A 69 -21.16 -12.25 12.55
CA ILE A 69 -21.53 -12.09 13.96
C ILE A 69 -22.99 -12.48 14.19
N PHE A 70 -23.91 -12.02 13.34
CA PHE A 70 -25.33 -12.39 13.43
C PHE A 70 -25.59 -13.85 13.11
N ALA A 71 -24.75 -14.48 12.26
CA ALA A 71 -24.80 -15.92 12.00
C ALA A 71 -24.17 -16.76 13.13
N GLY A 72 -23.64 -16.13 14.19
CA GLY A 72 -22.99 -16.83 15.32
C GLY A 72 -21.60 -17.39 14.98
N GLN A 73 -21.05 -17.07 13.81
CA GLN A 73 -19.75 -17.56 13.35
C GLN A 73 -18.58 -16.73 13.88
N ARG A 74 -18.87 -15.52 14.39
CA ARG A 74 -17.87 -14.58 14.92
C ARG A 74 -18.43 -13.84 16.14
N THR A 75 -17.58 -13.56 17.11
CA THR A 75 -17.93 -12.69 18.25
C THR A 75 -17.57 -11.24 17.95
N HIS A 76 -18.47 -10.29 18.22
CA HIS A 76 -18.16 -8.89 18.15
C HIS A 76 -17.15 -8.51 19.23
N THR A 77 -16.00 -8.01 18.82
CA THR A 77 -15.01 -7.42 19.72
C THR A 77 -15.04 -5.91 19.54
N PRO A 78 -15.51 -5.13 20.57
CA PRO A 78 -15.49 -3.67 20.51
C PRO A 78 -14.10 -3.18 20.15
N GLY A 79 -14.06 -2.29 19.18
CA GLY A 79 -12.82 -1.91 18.54
C GLY A 79 -11.83 -1.19 19.42
N LYS A 80 -11.01 -1.93 20.14
CA LYS A 80 -9.64 -1.46 20.29
C LYS A 80 -9.07 -1.32 18.89
N LYS A 81 -8.68 -0.10 18.49
CA LYS A 81 -7.87 0.12 17.31
C LYS A 81 -6.88 -1.01 17.17
N GLN A 82 -7.14 -2.00 16.33
CA GLN A 82 -6.05 -2.52 15.54
C GLN A 82 -5.67 -1.35 14.63
N ALA A 83 -4.91 -0.42 15.20
CA ALA A 83 -4.02 0.34 14.40
C ALA A 83 -3.36 -0.69 13.51
N VAL A 84 -3.63 -0.64 12.22
CA VAL A 84 -2.60 -1.02 11.27
C VAL A 84 -1.42 -0.21 11.77
N GLN A 85 -0.58 -0.86 12.55
CA GLN A 85 0.70 -0.34 12.94
C GLN A 85 1.49 -0.27 11.63
N THR A 86 1.25 0.79 10.88
CA THR A 86 2.36 1.40 10.18
C THR A 86 3.31 1.70 11.32
N MET A 87 4.33 0.88 11.46
CA MET A 87 5.39 1.13 12.43
C MET A 87 5.78 2.57 12.18
N ARG A 88 5.39 3.45 13.13
CA ARG A 88 5.88 4.82 13.06
C ARG A 88 7.38 4.65 13.24
N PRO A 89 8.21 5.19 12.34
CA PRO A 89 9.64 5.02 12.49
C PRO A 89 9.99 5.42 13.92
N SER A 90 10.76 4.57 14.59
CA SER A 90 11.17 4.79 15.99
C SER A 90 11.94 6.10 16.12
N VAL A 91 12.54 6.53 15.02
CA VAL A 91 13.35 7.73 14.86
C VAL A 91 12.75 8.62 13.77
N ASN A 92 12.74 9.94 13.98
CA ASN A 92 12.35 10.93 12.99
C ASN A 92 13.56 11.74 12.53
N LEU A 93 13.44 12.38 11.35
CA LEU A 93 14.48 13.25 10.82
C LEU A 93 14.71 14.46 11.74
N LEU A 94 15.96 14.81 11.94
CA LEU A 94 16.36 16.05 12.61
C LEU A 94 15.88 17.27 11.83
N VAL A 95 15.38 18.27 12.55
CA VAL A 95 14.93 19.53 11.99
C VAL A 95 16.12 20.45 11.73
N ASP A 96 16.20 21.01 10.52
CA ASP A 96 17.13 22.10 10.22
C ASP A 96 16.60 23.43 10.79
N ILE A 97 17.06 23.75 11.97
CA ILE A 97 16.62 24.94 12.69
C ILE A 97 16.99 26.21 11.94
N GLN A 98 18.21 26.27 11.38
CA GLN A 98 18.72 27.46 10.68
C GLN A 98 17.93 27.70 9.37
N ALA A 99 17.67 26.65 8.61
CA ALA A 99 16.83 26.75 7.42
C ALA A 99 15.40 27.20 7.76
N LYS A 100 14.83 26.71 8.85
CA LYS A 100 13.49 27.10 9.30
C LYS A 100 13.41 28.53 9.82
N LEU A 101 14.45 29.03 10.51
CA LEU A 101 14.55 30.42 10.95
C LEU A 101 14.67 31.35 9.74
N ARG A 102 15.50 31.02 8.74
CA ARG A 102 15.58 31.77 7.49
C ARG A 102 14.24 31.79 6.72
N ALA A 103 13.44 30.74 6.85
CA ALA A 103 12.09 30.66 6.30
C ALA A 103 11.02 31.37 7.17
N GLY A 104 11.41 32.21 8.13
CA GLY A 104 10.50 33.05 8.92
C GLY A 104 9.93 32.40 10.19
N LYS A 105 10.42 31.24 10.63
CA LYS A 105 10.00 30.67 11.92
C LYS A 105 10.64 31.44 13.08
N GLY A 106 9.85 31.70 14.14
CA GLY A 106 10.28 32.49 15.29
C GLY A 106 11.06 31.68 16.34
N ALA A 107 11.54 32.38 17.38
CA ALA A 107 12.35 31.85 18.49
C ALA A 107 11.63 30.70 19.26
N GLY A 108 10.31 30.76 19.37
CA GLY A 108 9.50 29.68 19.97
C GLY A 108 9.65 28.36 19.23
N TYR A 109 9.65 28.42 17.90
CA TYR A 109 9.89 27.23 17.05
C TYR A 109 11.33 26.71 17.23
N ALA A 110 12.33 27.58 17.27
CA ALA A 110 13.71 27.18 17.47
C ALA A 110 13.91 26.41 18.78
N ARG A 111 13.34 26.90 19.90
CA ARG A 111 13.37 26.21 21.19
C ARG A 111 12.69 24.85 21.17
N TRP A 112 11.55 24.75 20.54
CA TRP A 112 10.87 23.47 20.35
C TRP A 112 11.71 22.51 19.50
N ALA A 113 12.24 22.98 18.37
CA ALA A 113 13.04 22.17 17.45
C ALA A 113 14.34 21.67 18.07
N SER A 114 14.99 22.47 18.94
CA SER A 114 16.17 22.04 19.71
C SER A 114 15.85 20.87 20.64
N LYS A 115 14.76 20.96 21.41
CA LYS A 115 14.31 19.85 22.27
C LYS A 115 13.91 18.62 21.46
N PHE A 116 13.24 18.82 20.34
CA PHE A 116 12.87 17.74 19.42
C PHE A 116 14.11 17.03 18.87
N ASN A 117 15.09 17.81 18.36
CA ASN A 117 16.32 17.26 17.81
C ASN A 117 17.11 16.48 18.86
N LEU A 118 17.25 16.99 20.07
CA LEU A 118 17.92 16.28 21.16
C LEU A 118 17.27 14.91 21.42
N LYS A 119 15.94 14.87 21.47
CA LYS A 119 15.22 13.59 21.60
C LYS A 119 15.47 12.65 20.42
N GLN A 120 15.48 13.18 19.19
CA GLN A 120 15.71 12.35 17.99
C GLN A 120 17.17 11.86 17.92
N MET A 121 18.14 12.65 18.36
CA MET A 121 19.53 12.23 18.46
C MET A 121 19.70 11.07 19.44
N ALA A 122 19.09 11.16 20.63
CA ALA A 122 19.09 10.07 21.60
C ALA A 122 18.43 8.80 21.04
N GLN A 123 17.28 8.94 20.37
CA GLN A 123 16.60 7.81 19.72
C GLN A 123 17.43 7.20 18.58
N THR A 124 18.13 8.03 17.80
CA THR A 124 19.05 7.57 16.75
C THR A 124 20.19 6.75 17.35
N LEU A 125 20.80 7.23 18.43
CA LEU A 125 21.89 6.52 19.10
C LEU A 125 21.43 5.18 19.69
N ASN A 126 20.27 5.16 20.37
CA ASN A 126 19.69 3.92 20.88
C ASN A 126 19.44 2.92 19.76
N TYR A 127 18.84 3.37 18.65
CA TYR A 127 18.62 2.51 17.47
C TYR A 127 19.93 1.91 16.93
N LEU A 128 20.98 2.74 16.79
CA LEU A 128 22.30 2.28 16.32
C LEU A 128 22.89 1.23 17.27
N ASN A 129 22.77 1.45 18.57
CA ASN A 129 23.26 0.51 19.58
C ASN A 129 22.47 -0.80 19.57
N ASP A 130 21.15 -0.73 19.56
CA ASP A 130 20.26 -1.90 19.61
C ASP A 130 20.41 -2.80 18.36
N HIS A 131 20.80 -2.20 17.23
CA HIS A 131 20.99 -2.92 15.96
C HIS A 131 22.46 -3.17 15.60
N GLY A 132 23.42 -2.80 16.46
CA GLY A 132 24.84 -2.98 16.20
C GLY A 132 25.36 -2.15 15.02
N LEU A 133 24.82 -0.94 14.80
CA LEU A 133 25.08 -0.08 13.65
C LEU A 133 25.90 1.17 14.01
N LEU A 134 26.70 1.11 15.06
CA LEU A 134 27.55 2.22 15.49
C LEU A 134 28.66 2.56 14.49
N ASP A 135 29.10 1.58 13.69
CA ASP A 135 30.01 1.80 12.57
C ASP A 135 29.26 2.38 11.37
N TYR A 136 29.67 3.58 10.93
CA TYR A 136 29.04 4.27 9.81
C TYR A 136 29.09 3.47 8.50
N LYS A 137 30.17 2.74 8.25
CA LYS A 137 30.30 1.92 7.05
C LYS A 137 29.28 0.79 7.04
N VAL A 138 29.11 0.11 8.17
CA VAL A 138 28.10 -0.94 8.36
C VAL A 138 26.68 -0.39 8.19
N LEU A 139 26.40 0.78 8.77
CA LEU A 139 25.12 1.49 8.60
C LEU A 139 24.84 1.81 7.13
N ALA A 140 25.83 2.34 6.42
CA ALA A 140 25.72 2.69 5.01
C ALA A 140 25.43 1.46 4.14
N GLU A 141 26.20 0.39 4.31
CA GLU A 141 26.02 -0.88 3.60
C GLU A 141 24.65 -1.50 3.85
N LYS A 142 24.20 -1.53 5.11
CA LYS A 142 22.88 -2.06 5.47
C LYS A 142 21.75 -1.22 4.87
N THR A 143 21.89 0.11 4.85
CA THR A 143 20.92 1.02 4.23
C THR A 143 20.80 0.80 2.73
N VAL A 144 21.93 0.59 2.04
CA VAL A 144 21.96 0.26 0.61
C VAL A 144 21.29 -1.09 0.36
N ALA A 145 21.63 -2.12 1.14
CA ALA A 145 21.05 -3.45 1.02
C ALA A 145 19.53 -3.46 1.24
N ALA A 146 19.02 -2.78 2.27
CA ALA A 146 17.59 -2.67 2.54
C ALA A 146 16.86 -1.92 1.41
N THR A 147 17.48 -0.88 0.86
CA THR A 147 16.91 -0.13 -0.26
C THR A 147 16.87 -0.97 -1.54
N ALA A 148 17.92 -1.74 -1.81
CA ALA A 148 17.99 -2.68 -2.93
C ALA A 148 16.89 -3.75 -2.82
N ARG A 149 16.75 -4.38 -1.66
CA ARG A 149 15.69 -5.37 -1.42
C ARG A 149 14.29 -4.81 -1.64
N ARG A 150 13.99 -3.61 -1.13
CA ARG A 150 12.71 -2.93 -1.39
C ARG A 150 12.48 -2.73 -2.88
N ASN A 151 13.51 -2.32 -3.63
CA ASN A 151 13.41 -2.09 -5.07
C ASN A 151 13.19 -3.41 -5.82
N GLU A 152 13.92 -4.47 -5.50
CA GLU A 152 13.74 -5.81 -6.10
C GLU A 152 12.30 -6.32 -5.93
N LEU A 153 11.75 -6.23 -4.72
CA LEU A 153 10.36 -6.62 -4.45
C LEU A 153 9.36 -5.78 -5.25
N SER A 154 9.61 -4.48 -5.38
CA SER A 154 8.78 -3.59 -6.18
C SER A 154 8.80 -3.96 -7.66
N GLU A 155 9.98 -4.25 -8.22
CA GLU A 155 10.12 -4.68 -9.62
C GLU A 155 9.50 -6.07 -9.85
N LYS A 156 9.65 -6.99 -8.91
CA LYS A 156 9.00 -8.31 -8.95
C LYS A 156 7.48 -8.17 -9.04
N ILE A 157 6.89 -7.29 -8.23
CA ILE A 157 5.44 -7.02 -8.26
C ILE A 157 5.02 -6.43 -9.61
N LYS A 158 5.75 -5.44 -10.13
CA LYS A 158 5.47 -4.84 -11.44
C LYS A 158 5.55 -5.86 -12.57
N ALA A 159 6.55 -6.73 -12.55
CA ALA A 159 6.70 -7.79 -13.54
C ALA A 159 5.53 -8.78 -13.49
N ALA A 160 5.12 -9.20 -12.29
CA ALA A 160 3.95 -10.06 -12.12
C ALA A 160 2.66 -9.37 -12.62
N GLU A 161 2.44 -8.09 -12.29
CA GLU A 161 1.28 -7.31 -12.76
C GLU A 161 1.25 -7.18 -14.28
N LYS A 162 2.39 -6.88 -14.89
CA LYS A 162 2.53 -6.82 -16.35
C LYS A 162 2.16 -8.16 -17.00
N ARG A 163 2.71 -9.26 -16.47
CA ARG A 163 2.43 -10.59 -17.00
C ARG A 163 0.97 -11.00 -16.81
N MET A 164 0.35 -10.69 -15.69
CA MET A 164 -1.07 -10.90 -15.43
C MET A 164 -1.96 -10.12 -16.43
N ALA A 165 -1.60 -8.90 -16.79
CA ALA A 165 -2.29 -8.09 -17.78
C ALA A 165 -2.15 -8.73 -19.20
N GLU A 166 -0.95 -9.17 -19.58
CA GLU A 166 -0.72 -9.89 -20.84
C GLU A 166 -1.57 -11.17 -20.92
N ILE A 167 -1.64 -11.96 -19.83
CA ILE A 167 -2.48 -13.16 -19.75
C ILE A 167 -3.97 -12.82 -19.93
N ALA A 168 -4.45 -11.74 -19.34
CA ALA A 168 -5.84 -11.30 -19.46
C ALA A 168 -6.18 -10.95 -20.92
N VAL A 169 -5.33 -10.18 -21.58
CA VAL A 169 -5.45 -9.82 -23.01
C VAL A 169 -5.41 -11.08 -23.87
N LEU A 170 -4.43 -11.95 -23.66
CA LEU A 170 -4.26 -13.20 -24.42
C LEU A 170 -5.48 -14.12 -24.29
N ARG A 171 -6.04 -14.28 -23.09
CA ARG A 171 -7.26 -15.06 -22.88
C ARG A 171 -8.43 -14.54 -23.70
N THR A 172 -8.63 -13.23 -23.73
CA THR A 172 -9.70 -12.60 -24.53
C THR A 172 -9.51 -12.89 -26.01
N HIS A 173 -8.29 -12.73 -26.53
CA HIS A 173 -8.00 -12.97 -27.95
C HIS A 173 -8.07 -14.45 -28.33
N ILE A 174 -7.69 -15.39 -27.45
CA ILE A 174 -7.88 -16.82 -27.69
C ILE A 174 -9.36 -17.18 -27.83
N VAL A 175 -10.22 -16.62 -26.94
CA VAL A 175 -11.67 -16.84 -27.02
C VAL A 175 -12.26 -16.27 -28.35
N ASN A 176 -11.88 -15.05 -28.69
CA ASN A 176 -12.33 -14.40 -29.91
C ASN A 176 -11.87 -15.17 -31.17
N TYR A 177 -10.58 -15.58 -31.19
CA TYR A 177 -10.03 -16.38 -32.27
C TYR A 177 -10.78 -17.71 -32.45
N ALA A 178 -11.07 -18.41 -31.36
CA ALA A 178 -11.81 -19.67 -31.40
C ALA A 178 -13.25 -19.50 -31.92
N LYS A 179 -13.94 -18.43 -31.48
CA LYS A 179 -15.32 -18.12 -31.93
C LYS A 179 -15.40 -17.74 -33.40
N THR A 180 -14.40 -17.02 -33.91
CA THR A 180 -14.44 -16.47 -35.28
C THR A 180 -13.66 -17.28 -36.31
N ARG A 181 -13.05 -18.41 -35.87
CA ARG A 181 -12.21 -19.26 -36.72
C ARG A 181 -12.93 -19.77 -37.96
N ASP A 182 -14.13 -20.27 -37.78
CA ASP A 182 -14.90 -20.90 -38.85
C ASP A 182 -15.44 -19.86 -39.85
N THR A 183 -15.90 -18.70 -39.36
CA THR A 183 -16.27 -17.53 -40.17
C THR A 183 -15.09 -17.04 -41.01
N TYR A 184 -13.92 -16.92 -40.41
CA TYR A 184 -12.72 -16.48 -41.12
C TYR A 184 -12.22 -17.52 -42.12
N ALA A 185 -12.37 -18.83 -41.83
CA ALA A 185 -12.04 -19.88 -42.77
C ALA A 185 -12.99 -19.87 -43.99
N ALA A 186 -14.28 -19.60 -43.79
CA ALA A 186 -15.24 -19.42 -44.85
C ALA A 186 -14.91 -18.17 -45.69
N TYR A 187 -14.56 -17.05 -45.07
CA TYR A 187 -14.12 -15.84 -45.78
C TYR A 187 -12.92 -16.08 -46.70
N ARG A 188 -11.92 -16.82 -46.22
CA ARG A 188 -10.77 -17.22 -47.02
C ARG A 188 -11.13 -18.13 -48.19
N LYS A 189 -12.05 -19.12 -47.96
CA LYS A 189 -12.56 -20.00 -49.01
C LYS A 189 -13.35 -19.23 -50.07
N ALA A 190 -14.07 -18.19 -49.69
CA ALA A 190 -14.79 -17.29 -50.60
C ALA A 190 -13.87 -16.31 -51.37
N GLY A 191 -12.53 -16.52 -51.34
CA GLY A 191 -11.57 -15.67 -52.04
C GLY A 191 -11.53 -14.22 -51.50
N TYR A 192 -11.83 -14.02 -50.25
CA TYR A 192 -11.89 -12.68 -49.62
C TYR A 192 -12.97 -11.78 -50.21
N SER A 193 -14.13 -12.36 -50.57
CA SER A 193 -15.24 -11.66 -51.22
C SER A 193 -15.67 -10.42 -50.40
N PRO A 194 -15.85 -9.24 -51.06
CA PRO A 194 -16.32 -8.03 -50.39
C PRO A 194 -17.74 -8.19 -49.81
N LYS A 195 -18.60 -8.92 -50.50
CA LYS A 195 -19.98 -9.22 -50.04
C LYS A 195 -19.96 -10.04 -48.74
N PHE A 196 -19.20 -11.12 -48.70
CA PHE A 196 -19.04 -11.93 -47.49
C PHE A 196 -18.44 -11.12 -46.35
N ARG A 197 -17.48 -10.23 -46.65
CA ARG A 197 -16.89 -9.32 -45.65
C ARG A 197 -17.93 -8.39 -45.05
N SER A 198 -18.79 -7.76 -45.83
CA SER A 198 -19.82 -6.84 -45.32
C SER A 198 -20.87 -7.57 -44.45
N GLU A 199 -21.16 -8.84 -44.73
CA GLU A 199 -22.09 -9.63 -43.91
C GLU A 199 -21.49 -10.12 -42.58
N HIS A 200 -20.17 -10.30 -42.52
CA HIS A 200 -19.44 -10.86 -41.36
C HIS A 200 -18.32 -9.99 -40.86
N GLU A 201 -18.42 -8.66 -41.04
CA GLU A 201 -17.33 -7.71 -40.78
C GLU A 201 -16.82 -7.78 -39.33
N ALA A 202 -17.73 -7.84 -38.37
CA ALA A 202 -17.37 -7.87 -36.96
C ALA A 202 -16.50 -9.10 -36.59
N ASP A 203 -16.88 -10.27 -37.08
CA ASP A 203 -16.15 -11.52 -36.82
C ASP A 203 -14.78 -11.51 -37.51
N ILE A 204 -14.71 -11.00 -38.74
CA ILE A 204 -13.44 -10.89 -39.47
C ILE A 204 -12.48 -9.94 -38.78
N LEU A 205 -12.97 -8.79 -38.35
CA LEU A 205 -12.15 -7.81 -37.60
C LEU A 205 -11.66 -8.38 -36.24
N LEU A 206 -12.55 -9.07 -35.51
CA LEU A 206 -12.17 -9.74 -34.25
C LEU A 206 -11.10 -10.80 -34.46
N HIS A 207 -11.22 -11.60 -35.55
CA HIS A 207 -10.22 -12.60 -35.90
C HIS A 207 -8.86 -11.98 -36.25
N GLN A 208 -8.85 -10.91 -37.02
CA GLN A 208 -7.66 -10.18 -37.41
C GLN A 208 -6.99 -9.53 -36.20
N ALA A 209 -7.78 -8.88 -35.33
CA ALA A 209 -7.29 -8.30 -34.08
C ALA A 209 -6.67 -9.37 -33.14
N ALA A 210 -7.27 -10.55 -33.05
CA ALA A 210 -6.70 -11.64 -32.29
C ALA A 210 -5.34 -12.10 -32.84
N LYS A 211 -5.22 -12.26 -34.16
CA LYS A 211 -3.94 -12.58 -34.80
C LYS A 211 -2.88 -11.53 -34.53
N GLN A 212 -3.22 -10.27 -34.73
CA GLN A 212 -2.30 -9.16 -34.46
C GLN A 212 -1.82 -9.14 -33.01
N ALA A 213 -2.71 -9.41 -32.05
CA ALA A 213 -2.34 -9.50 -30.65
C ALA A 213 -1.39 -10.67 -30.38
N PHE A 214 -1.58 -11.84 -31.02
CA PHE A 214 -0.66 -12.96 -30.91
C PHE A 214 0.74 -12.64 -31.46
N ASP A 215 0.79 -11.92 -32.58
CA ASP A 215 2.06 -11.49 -33.17
C ASP A 215 2.78 -10.48 -32.25
N GLN A 216 2.05 -9.49 -31.69
CA GLN A 216 2.60 -8.51 -30.75
C GLN A 216 3.14 -9.17 -29.45
N LEU A 217 2.45 -10.20 -28.96
CA LEU A 217 2.87 -10.97 -27.79
C LEU A 217 3.88 -12.09 -28.11
N ASN A 218 4.36 -12.18 -29.36
CA ASN A 218 5.26 -13.23 -29.84
C ASN A 218 4.82 -14.65 -29.54
N VAL A 219 3.51 -14.92 -29.62
CA VAL A 219 2.92 -16.20 -29.31
C VAL A 219 3.02 -17.12 -30.53
N LYS A 220 4.08 -17.95 -30.62
CA LYS A 220 4.28 -18.92 -31.71
C LYS A 220 3.28 -20.09 -31.66
N LYS A 221 2.83 -20.48 -30.46
CA LYS A 221 1.87 -21.56 -30.25
C LYS A 221 0.85 -21.13 -29.19
N LEU A 222 -0.43 -21.21 -29.53
CA LEU A 222 -1.50 -20.81 -28.60
C LEU A 222 -1.48 -21.69 -27.34
N PRO A 223 -1.33 -21.10 -26.15
CA PRO A 223 -1.36 -21.83 -24.91
C PRO A 223 -2.80 -22.30 -24.60
N LYS A 224 -2.90 -23.38 -23.84
CA LYS A 224 -4.20 -23.87 -23.35
C LYS A 224 -4.75 -22.92 -22.31
N MET A 225 -6.05 -22.63 -22.33
CA MET A 225 -6.73 -21.77 -21.36
C MET A 225 -6.47 -22.20 -19.90
N LYS A 226 -6.43 -23.52 -19.65
CA LYS A 226 -6.11 -24.10 -18.33
C LYS A 226 -4.69 -23.73 -17.84
N ALA A 227 -3.72 -23.71 -18.76
CA ALA A 227 -2.34 -23.33 -18.43
C ALA A 227 -2.24 -21.84 -18.09
N LEU A 228 -2.89 -20.96 -18.85
CA LEU A 228 -2.95 -19.52 -18.56
C LEU A 228 -3.65 -19.24 -17.24
N GLN A 229 -4.66 -20.01 -16.89
CA GLN A 229 -5.39 -19.89 -15.64
C GLN A 229 -4.52 -20.28 -14.43
N ALA A 230 -3.74 -21.37 -14.58
CA ALA A 230 -2.79 -21.82 -13.56
C ALA A 230 -1.64 -20.80 -13.39
N GLU A 231 -1.08 -20.28 -14.50
CA GLU A 231 -0.04 -19.25 -14.47
C GLU A 231 -0.55 -17.97 -13.78
N TYR A 232 -1.75 -17.52 -14.12
CA TYR A 232 -2.35 -16.35 -13.48
C TYR A 232 -2.56 -16.54 -11.97
N ALA A 233 -3.01 -17.71 -11.54
CA ALA A 233 -3.20 -18.02 -10.13
C ALA A 233 -1.87 -18.06 -9.37
N ALA A 234 -0.82 -18.63 -9.98
CA ALA A 234 0.54 -18.64 -9.41
C ALA A 234 1.11 -17.21 -9.25
N LEU A 235 1.00 -16.39 -10.31
CA LEU A 235 1.43 -14.98 -10.26
C LEU A 235 0.65 -14.16 -9.22
N LEU A 236 -0.63 -14.44 -9.04
CA LEU A 236 -1.45 -13.78 -8.03
C LEU A 236 -1.00 -14.14 -6.60
N ALA A 237 -0.67 -15.41 -6.36
CA ALA A 237 -0.13 -15.86 -5.08
C ALA A 237 1.25 -15.22 -4.80
N GLU A 238 2.15 -15.29 -5.77
CA GLU A 238 3.49 -14.69 -5.70
C GLU A 238 3.42 -13.17 -5.45
N LYS A 239 2.51 -12.47 -6.13
CA LYS A 239 2.25 -11.04 -5.92
C LYS A 239 1.82 -10.75 -4.49
N LYS A 240 0.91 -11.56 -3.91
CA LYS A 240 0.45 -11.38 -2.53
C LYS A 240 1.58 -11.54 -1.51
N GLU A 241 2.41 -12.54 -1.69
CA GLU A 241 3.59 -12.76 -0.84
C GLU A 241 4.58 -11.60 -0.98
N ALA A 242 4.90 -11.21 -2.21
CA ALA A 242 5.80 -10.09 -2.48
C ALA A 242 5.29 -8.76 -1.88
N TYR A 243 3.97 -8.50 -1.87
CA TYR A 243 3.41 -7.33 -1.20
C TYR A 243 3.57 -7.37 0.32
N ALA A 244 3.42 -8.54 0.94
CA ALA A 244 3.63 -8.70 2.39
C ALA A 244 5.09 -8.44 2.78
N GLU A 245 6.03 -8.93 1.97
CA GLU A 245 7.46 -8.67 2.15
C GLU A 245 7.86 -7.22 1.84
N LEU A 246 7.32 -6.65 0.76
CA LEU A 246 7.58 -5.26 0.37
C LEU A 246 7.21 -4.29 1.49
N ARG A 247 6.11 -4.54 2.19
CA ARG A 247 5.70 -3.71 3.31
C ARG A 247 6.77 -3.68 4.41
N LYS A 248 7.29 -4.86 4.80
CA LYS A 248 8.35 -4.98 5.82
C LYS A 248 9.66 -4.33 5.34
N ALA A 249 10.07 -4.64 4.10
CA ALA A 249 11.28 -4.08 3.50
C ALA A 249 11.21 -2.55 3.32
N ARG A 250 10.02 -2.01 3.05
CA ARG A 250 9.81 -0.56 2.96
C ARG A 250 9.97 0.13 4.31
N ASP A 251 9.38 -0.45 5.36
CA ASP A 251 9.45 0.11 6.71
C ASP A 251 10.91 0.08 7.21
N GLU A 252 11.62 -1.04 7.03
CA GLU A 252 13.04 -1.20 7.37
C GLU A 252 13.94 -0.21 6.59
N ALA A 253 13.78 -0.13 5.27
CA ALA A 253 14.57 0.78 4.45
C ALA A 253 14.31 2.25 4.83
N GLN A 254 13.06 2.62 5.13
CA GLN A 254 12.71 3.97 5.55
C GLN A 254 13.35 4.33 6.89
N GLU A 255 13.34 3.42 7.85
CA GLU A 255 13.92 3.63 9.18
C GLU A 255 15.44 3.79 9.09
N LEU A 256 16.13 2.92 8.35
CA LEU A 256 17.56 3.01 8.10
C LEU A 256 17.97 4.31 7.38
N LEU A 257 17.17 4.75 6.40
CA LEU A 257 17.40 6.00 5.69
C LEU A 257 17.29 7.22 6.63
N ILE A 258 16.31 7.22 7.53
CA ILE A 258 16.15 8.29 8.52
C ILE A 258 17.33 8.31 9.49
N VAL A 259 17.69 7.14 10.03
CA VAL A 259 18.82 6.99 10.96
C VAL A 259 20.12 7.46 10.29
N LYS A 260 20.40 6.98 9.07
CA LYS A 260 21.59 7.40 8.31
C LYS A 260 21.60 8.92 8.06
N ALA A 261 20.48 9.49 7.63
CA ALA A 261 20.38 10.93 7.39
C ALA A 261 20.61 11.77 8.69
N ASN A 262 20.16 11.25 9.83
CA ASN A 262 20.44 11.89 11.13
C ASN A 262 21.92 11.82 11.47
N VAL A 263 22.57 10.67 11.29
CA VAL A 263 24.02 10.50 11.52
C VAL A 263 24.81 11.41 10.59
N ASP A 264 24.50 11.44 9.30
CA ASP A 264 25.14 12.33 8.32
C ASP A 264 25.06 13.81 8.78
N ARG A 265 23.90 14.23 9.27
CA ARG A 265 23.69 15.60 9.76
C ARG A 265 24.47 15.90 11.05
N ILE A 266 24.54 14.94 11.97
CA ILE A 266 25.31 15.09 13.20
C ILE A 266 26.80 15.25 12.85
N LEU A 267 27.34 14.41 11.99
CA LEU A 267 28.74 14.47 11.55
C LEU A 267 29.08 15.79 10.85
N GLN A 268 28.21 16.25 9.90
CA GLN A 268 28.39 17.54 9.23
C GLN A 268 28.38 18.75 10.19
N ASN A 269 27.55 18.72 11.22
CA ASN A 269 27.51 19.78 12.22
C ASN A 269 28.76 19.79 13.08
N THR A 270 29.33 18.62 13.38
CA THR A 270 30.58 18.47 14.12
C THR A 270 31.77 19.02 13.31
N GLU A 271 31.86 18.72 12.03
CA GLU A 271 32.90 19.24 11.13
C GLU A 271 32.83 20.77 11.00
N ARG A 272 31.61 21.33 10.91
CA ARG A 272 31.41 22.81 10.86
C ARG A 272 31.71 23.52 12.18
N GLY A 273 31.46 22.85 13.31
CA GLY A 273 31.81 23.36 14.65
C GLY A 273 33.28 23.18 14.98
N GLY A 274 33.94 22.12 14.46
CA GLY A 274 35.34 21.81 14.70
C GLY A 274 36.34 22.70 13.94
N ASN A 275 35.91 23.36 12.87
CA ASN A 275 36.72 24.40 12.21
C ASN A 275 36.83 25.70 13.01
N ALA A 276 36.17 25.79 14.18
CA ALA A 276 36.29 26.92 15.12
C ALA A 276 37.20 26.63 16.32
N GLN A 277 37.59 25.39 16.55
CA GLN A 277 38.60 25.04 17.61
C GLN A 277 39.36 23.75 17.19
N GLU A 278 40.68 23.87 17.23
CA GLU A 278 41.74 22.92 16.85
C GLU A 278 41.48 21.42 17.00
N LYS A 279 41.87 20.69 15.91
CA LYS A 279 42.37 19.32 15.83
C LYS A 279 42.37 18.48 17.14
N GLY A 280 41.39 17.64 17.27
CA GLY A 280 41.42 16.52 18.20
C GLY A 280 40.46 15.43 17.71
N THR A 281 40.98 14.23 17.55
CA THR A 281 40.24 13.01 17.26
C THR A 281 39.12 12.79 18.26
N VAL A 282 37.87 13.02 17.86
CA VAL A 282 36.73 12.84 18.76
C VAL A 282 35.89 11.67 18.25
N SER A 283 35.89 10.59 19.03
CA SER A 283 35.00 9.47 18.90
C SER A 283 33.52 9.94 19.00
N PHE A 284 32.63 9.39 18.19
CA PHE A 284 31.19 9.70 18.17
C PHE A 284 30.53 9.66 19.56
N ALA A 285 31.02 8.79 20.45
CA ALA A 285 30.52 8.65 21.83
C ALA A 285 30.85 9.86 22.74
N ALA A 286 31.93 10.58 22.48
CA ALA A 286 32.36 11.73 23.32
C ALA A 286 31.54 13.00 23.02
N ASN A 287 30.99 13.16 21.83
CA ASN A 287 30.20 14.33 21.44
C ASN A 287 28.75 14.33 21.94
N CYS A 288 28.18 13.17 22.30
CA CYS A 288 26.85 13.10 22.91
C CYS A 288 26.84 13.52 24.39
N ALA A 289 27.97 13.62 25.06
CA ALA A 289 28.06 13.99 26.48
C ALA A 289 28.12 15.54 26.74
N LEU A 290 28.19 16.33 25.67
CA LEU A 290 28.35 17.82 25.77
C LEU A 290 27.06 18.62 25.42
N TYR A 291 25.94 17.93 25.27
CA TYR A 291 24.61 18.52 25.11
C TYR A 291 23.66 17.89 26.13
#